data_d655da5681e0198e960f14c8c0e86aef
#
_entry.id   d655da5681e0198e960f14c8c0e86aef
#
_cell.length_a   1.000
_cell.length_b   1.000
_cell.length_c   1.000
_cell.angle_alpha   90.00
_cell.angle_beta   90.00
_cell.angle_gamma   90.00
#
_symmetry.space_group_name_H-M   'P 1'
#
loop_
_entity.id
_entity.type
_entity.pdbx_description
1 polymer ?
#
loop_
_entity_poly.entity_id
_entity_poly.type
_entity_poly.pdbx_seq_one_letter_code
_entity_poly.pdbx_strand_id
1 'polypeptide(L)'
;FAPITNYITQSTLYNPNKMAQKPSIPKGTRDFSSTEVAKRNYIFSIIKSNFEQFGFQPIETPSFENSDTLMGKYGEEGDRLIFKILNSGDYLDKVSDEDLTAKNSKKITSSISEKALRYDLTVPFARYVVQHQNELEFPFKRYQIQPVWRADRPQKGRFREFFQCDADVVGSNSLWQEVEFVQLYDTIFTALGLKGVNIKI
;
A
#
# COMPACT_ATOMS: atom_id res chain seq x y z
N PHE A 1 -20.50 20.02 -14.73
CA PHE A 1 -19.32 19.28 -15.22
C PHE A 1 -18.78 20.00 -16.44
N ALA A 2 -17.70 20.77 -16.28
CA ALA A 2 -16.97 21.34 -17.40
C ALA A 2 -16.00 20.25 -17.95
N PRO A 3 -15.88 20.07 -19.27
CA PRO A 3 -14.92 19.14 -19.84
C PRO A 3 -13.51 19.69 -19.60
N ILE A 4 -12.68 18.92 -18.90
CA ILE A 4 -11.25 19.18 -18.79
C ILE A 4 -10.62 18.77 -20.12
N THR A 5 -10.59 19.71 -21.07
CA THR A 5 -9.81 19.56 -22.30
C THR A 5 -8.47 20.26 -22.05
N ASN A 6 -7.55 19.59 -21.39
CA ASN A 6 -6.16 20.04 -21.33
C ASN A 6 -5.49 19.73 -22.67
N TYR A 7 -5.48 20.68 -23.57
CA TYR A 7 -4.58 20.66 -24.70
C TYR A 7 -3.15 20.90 -24.21
N ILE A 8 -2.41 19.81 -24.00
CA ILE A 8 -0.95 19.90 -23.93
C ILE A 8 -0.48 20.17 -25.37
N THR A 9 -0.34 21.44 -25.70
CA THR A 9 0.30 21.80 -26.95
C THR A 9 1.77 21.42 -26.86
N GLN A 10 2.29 20.68 -27.84
CA GLN A 10 3.69 20.24 -27.92
C GLN A 10 4.71 21.39 -27.76
N SER A 11 4.30 22.63 -27.91
CA SER A 11 5.13 23.83 -27.75
C SER A 11 5.61 24.11 -26.33
N THR A 12 4.93 23.56 -25.28
CA THR A 12 5.31 23.80 -23.89
C THR A 12 6.40 22.85 -23.39
N LEU A 13 6.70 21.78 -24.12
CA LEU A 13 7.68 20.76 -23.70
C LEU A 13 9.04 20.90 -24.41
N TYR A 14 9.17 21.76 -25.39
CA TYR A 14 10.41 21.89 -26.18
C TYR A 14 11.13 23.21 -25.90
N ASN A 15 12.10 23.21 -25.03
CA ASN A 15 13.10 24.27 -24.90
C ASN A 15 14.43 23.74 -25.48
N PRO A 16 14.88 24.17 -26.67
CA PRO A 16 16.07 23.63 -27.34
C PRO A 16 17.38 23.89 -26.58
N ASN A 17 17.38 24.79 -25.62
CA ASN A 17 18.57 25.16 -24.82
C ASN A 17 18.66 24.47 -23.46
N LYS A 18 17.69 23.62 -23.06
CA LYS A 18 17.81 22.72 -21.94
C LYS A 18 17.97 21.32 -22.51
N MET A 19 19.12 20.67 -22.26
CA MET A 19 19.19 19.21 -22.49
C MET A 19 18.03 18.59 -21.72
N ALA A 20 16.96 18.25 -22.45
CA ALA A 20 15.76 17.70 -21.85
C ALA A 20 16.14 16.37 -21.20
N GLN A 21 16.10 16.33 -19.89
CA GLN A 21 16.31 15.08 -19.15
C GLN A 21 15.26 14.09 -19.66
N LYS A 22 15.72 12.94 -20.17
CA LYS A 22 14.81 11.91 -20.68
C LYS A 22 13.83 11.52 -19.56
N PRO A 23 12.51 11.59 -19.79
CA PRO A 23 11.53 11.20 -18.80
C PRO A 23 11.80 9.77 -18.29
N SER A 24 11.69 9.58 -17.00
CA SER A 24 11.89 8.28 -16.37
C SER A 24 10.94 8.12 -15.16
N ILE A 25 10.62 6.89 -14.84
CA ILE A 25 9.84 6.56 -13.64
C ILE A 25 10.78 6.25 -12.46
N PRO A 26 10.32 6.38 -11.21
CA PRO A 26 11.09 6.01 -10.03
C PRO A 26 11.53 4.55 -10.09
N LYS A 27 12.76 4.28 -9.63
CA LYS A 27 13.30 2.91 -9.62
C LYS A 27 12.45 1.99 -8.75
N GLY A 28 12.03 0.87 -9.32
CA GLY A 28 11.20 -0.13 -8.62
C GLY A 28 9.70 0.10 -8.73
N THR A 29 9.28 1.08 -9.53
CA THR A 29 7.90 1.26 -9.96
C THR A 29 7.76 0.91 -11.44
N ARG A 30 6.55 0.85 -11.95
CA ARG A 30 6.29 0.62 -13.38
C ARG A 30 4.95 1.23 -13.79
N ASP A 31 4.87 1.59 -15.07
CA ASP A 31 3.62 1.89 -15.73
C ASP A 31 2.90 0.60 -16.13
N PHE A 32 1.59 0.67 -16.25
CA PHE A 32 0.75 -0.43 -16.72
C PHE A 32 0.00 0.03 -17.97
N SER A 33 0.12 -0.72 -19.04
CA SER A 33 -0.68 -0.51 -20.25
C SER A 33 -2.16 -0.80 -19.98
N SER A 34 -3.04 -0.32 -20.88
CA SER A 34 -4.48 -0.59 -20.79
C SER A 34 -4.82 -2.08 -20.72
N THR A 35 -4.09 -2.90 -21.48
CA THR A 35 -4.25 -4.36 -21.47
C THR A 35 -3.85 -4.97 -20.13
N GLU A 36 -2.75 -4.52 -19.52
CA GLU A 36 -2.30 -5.00 -18.21
C GLU A 36 -3.26 -4.59 -17.11
N VAL A 37 -3.79 -3.36 -17.17
CA VAL A 37 -4.83 -2.90 -16.24
C VAL A 37 -6.09 -3.74 -16.37
N ALA A 38 -6.54 -4.03 -17.60
CA ALA A 38 -7.71 -4.89 -17.82
C ALA A 38 -7.52 -6.31 -17.24
N LYS A 39 -6.34 -6.93 -17.45
CA LYS A 39 -6.00 -8.23 -16.86
C LYS A 39 -5.98 -8.20 -15.34
N ARG A 40 -5.38 -7.16 -14.75
CA ARG A 40 -5.37 -6.98 -13.30
C ARG A 40 -6.77 -6.82 -12.72
N ASN A 41 -7.60 -6.01 -13.35
CA ASN A 41 -8.99 -5.80 -12.92
C ASN A 41 -9.82 -7.09 -13.02
N TYR A 42 -9.57 -7.92 -14.03
CA TYR A 42 -10.19 -9.25 -14.12
C TYR A 42 -9.79 -10.12 -12.90
N ILE A 43 -8.51 -10.17 -12.55
CA ILE A 43 -8.04 -10.91 -11.37
C ILE A 43 -8.70 -10.35 -10.10
N PHE A 44 -8.71 -9.03 -9.93
CA PHE A 44 -9.33 -8.37 -8.77
C PHE A 44 -10.83 -8.66 -8.68
N SER A 45 -11.55 -8.72 -9.80
CA SER A 45 -12.98 -9.02 -9.79
C SER A 45 -13.26 -10.44 -9.28
N ILE A 46 -12.44 -11.42 -9.64
CA ILE A 46 -12.54 -12.79 -9.14
C ILE A 46 -12.25 -12.85 -7.65
N ILE A 47 -11.15 -12.24 -7.19
CA ILE A 47 -10.76 -12.20 -5.77
C ILE A 47 -11.86 -11.53 -4.95
N LYS A 48 -12.32 -10.35 -5.39
CA LYS A 48 -13.37 -9.58 -4.73
C LYS A 48 -14.67 -10.39 -4.59
N SER A 49 -15.14 -10.99 -5.67
CA SER A 49 -16.37 -11.80 -5.65
C SER A 49 -16.26 -12.95 -4.65
N ASN A 50 -15.10 -13.61 -4.56
CA ASN A 50 -14.90 -14.69 -3.58
C ASN A 50 -14.85 -14.14 -2.15
N PHE A 51 -14.15 -13.04 -1.88
CA PHE A 51 -14.17 -12.41 -0.56
C PHE A 51 -15.59 -12.11 -0.09
N GLU A 52 -16.40 -11.51 -0.97
CA GLU A 52 -17.81 -11.17 -0.68
C GLU A 52 -18.66 -12.42 -0.44
N GLN A 53 -18.46 -13.50 -1.19
CA GLN A 53 -19.16 -14.79 -0.99
C GLN A 53 -18.85 -15.43 0.37
N PHE A 54 -17.63 -15.22 0.88
CA PHE A 54 -17.22 -15.68 2.20
C PHE A 54 -17.59 -14.69 3.33
N GLY A 55 -18.36 -13.64 3.02
CA GLY A 55 -18.87 -12.68 3.99
C GLY A 55 -17.87 -11.58 4.41
N PHE A 56 -16.79 -11.42 3.67
CA PHE A 56 -15.86 -10.31 3.92
C PHE A 56 -16.42 -9.00 3.36
N GLN A 57 -16.32 -7.93 4.13
CA GLN A 57 -16.77 -6.59 3.76
C GLN A 57 -15.61 -5.73 3.26
N PRO A 58 -15.83 -4.91 2.22
CA PRO A 58 -14.80 -3.99 1.73
C PRO A 58 -14.55 -2.86 2.70
N ILE A 59 -13.26 -2.57 2.96
CA ILE A 59 -12.85 -1.30 3.56
C ILE A 59 -11.68 -0.71 2.77
N GLU A 60 -11.47 0.58 2.90
CA GLU A 60 -10.30 1.28 2.40
C GLU A 60 -9.69 2.14 3.49
N THR A 61 -8.38 2.24 3.50
CA THR A 61 -7.63 3.11 4.38
C THR A 61 -6.77 4.07 3.57
N PRO A 62 -6.35 5.21 4.12
CA PRO A 62 -5.48 6.15 3.42
C PRO A 62 -4.17 5.52 2.94
N SER A 63 -3.60 6.05 1.86
CA SER A 63 -2.31 5.60 1.32
C SER A 63 -1.13 5.88 2.26
N PHE A 64 -1.29 6.79 3.19
CA PHE A 64 -0.30 7.12 4.20
C PHE A 64 -0.94 7.15 5.59
N GLU A 65 -0.14 6.84 6.58
CA GLU A 65 -0.47 6.84 8.00
C GLU A 65 0.44 7.82 8.75
N ASN A 66 0.09 8.16 9.98
CA ASN A 66 1.04 8.83 10.87
C ASN A 66 2.26 7.93 11.10
N SER A 67 3.45 8.51 11.09
CA SER A 67 4.70 7.75 11.25
C SER A 67 4.71 6.91 12.53
N ASP A 68 4.16 7.43 13.63
CA ASP A 68 4.08 6.73 14.92
C ASP A 68 3.15 5.50 14.87
N THR A 69 2.18 5.47 13.96
CA THR A 69 1.31 4.31 13.76
C THR A 69 2.06 3.14 13.13
N LEU A 70 3.00 3.44 12.22
CA LEU A 70 3.73 2.43 11.45
C LEU A 70 5.04 2.01 12.11
N MET A 71 5.79 2.97 12.69
CA MET A 71 7.13 2.73 13.21
C MET A 71 7.10 1.81 14.43
N GLY A 72 8.09 0.91 14.50
CA GLY A 72 8.21 -0.07 15.57
C GLY A 72 7.26 -1.29 15.47
N LYS A 73 6.45 -1.37 14.39
CA LYS A 73 5.51 -2.49 14.19
C LYS A 73 6.09 -3.62 13.34
N TYR A 74 7.11 -3.33 12.54
CA TYR A 74 7.70 -4.27 11.58
C TYR A 74 9.12 -4.71 11.95
N GLY A 75 9.60 -4.35 13.14
CA GLY A 75 10.99 -4.55 13.55
C GLY A 75 11.96 -3.60 12.85
N GLU A 76 13.25 -3.63 13.23
CA GLU A 76 14.24 -2.68 12.69
C GLU A 76 14.42 -2.79 11.17
N GLU A 77 14.36 -3.99 10.61
CA GLU A 77 14.49 -4.21 9.17
C GLU A 77 13.30 -3.63 8.42
N GLY A 78 12.08 -3.95 8.87
CA GLY A 78 10.84 -3.43 8.25
C GLY A 78 10.75 -1.91 8.33
N ASP A 79 11.11 -1.31 9.46
CA ASP A 79 11.08 0.15 9.66
C ASP A 79 12.01 0.90 8.69
N ARG A 80 13.11 0.26 8.25
CA ARG A 80 14.01 0.81 7.23
C ARG A 80 13.39 0.81 5.83
N LEU A 81 12.42 -0.06 5.60
CA LEU A 81 11.74 -0.21 4.32
C LEU A 81 10.50 0.68 4.17
N ILE A 82 10.09 1.38 5.21
CA ILE A 82 8.98 2.33 5.17
C ILE A 82 9.41 3.61 4.44
N PHE A 83 8.68 3.97 3.39
CA PHE A 83 8.83 5.26 2.71
C PHE A 83 8.28 6.39 3.58
N LYS A 84 9.14 7.32 3.93
CA LYS A 84 8.81 8.50 4.72
C LYS A 84 8.42 9.66 3.82
N ILE A 85 7.44 10.45 4.24
CA ILE A 85 6.92 11.61 3.50
C ILE A 85 7.40 12.86 4.22
N LEU A 86 8.15 13.71 3.52
CA LEU A 86 8.55 15.00 4.06
C LEU A 86 7.33 15.89 4.35
N ASN A 87 7.37 16.61 5.45
CA ASN A 87 6.36 17.59 5.78
C ASN A 87 6.28 18.67 4.70
N SER A 88 5.09 19.18 4.44
CA SER A 88 4.89 20.27 3.47
C SER A 88 5.38 21.60 4.04
N GLY A 89 5.78 22.52 3.17
CA GLY A 89 6.31 23.82 3.56
C GLY A 89 7.79 23.77 3.94
N ASP A 90 8.20 24.57 4.91
CA ASP A 90 9.57 24.53 5.45
C ASP A 90 9.69 23.36 6.44
N TYR A 91 10.08 22.20 5.93
CA TYR A 91 10.19 20.97 6.71
C TYR A 91 11.38 20.97 7.69
N LEU A 92 12.23 21.99 7.68
CA LEU A 92 13.36 22.14 8.60
C LEU A 92 13.06 23.09 9.77
N ASP A 93 11.95 23.80 9.76
CA ASP A 93 11.61 24.84 10.78
C ASP A 93 11.64 24.32 12.23
N LYS A 94 11.34 23.04 12.42
CA LYS A 94 11.33 22.36 13.73
C LYS A 94 12.64 21.64 14.08
N VAL A 95 13.65 21.70 13.21
CA VAL A 95 14.92 20.99 13.40
C VAL A 95 15.95 21.94 13.99
N SER A 96 16.58 21.55 15.10
CA SER A 96 17.65 22.34 15.72
C SER A 96 18.94 22.32 14.89
N ASP A 97 19.70 23.42 14.93
CA ASP A 97 21.02 23.49 14.29
C ASP A 97 21.98 22.42 14.83
N GLU A 98 21.83 22.05 16.11
CA GLU A 98 22.60 20.98 16.74
C GLU A 98 22.32 19.62 16.08
N ASP A 99 21.05 19.28 15.87
CA ASP A 99 20.65 18.01 15.24
C ASP A 99 21.08 17.96 13.77
N LEU A 100 20.99 19.08 13.05
CA LEU A 100 21.51 19.20 11.68
C LEU A 100 23.03 19.00 11.61
N THR A 101 23.77 19.62 12.52
CA THR A 101 25.24 19.52 12.59
C THR A 101 25.66 18.09 12.95
N ALA A 102 24.96 17.46 13.90
CA ALA A 102 25.22 16.07 14.32
C ALA A 102 24.86 15.03 13.25
N LYS A 103 24.13 15.43 12.20
CA LYS A 103 23.64 14.54 11.11
C LYS A 103 22.93 13.30 11.64
N ASN A 104 22.21 13.41 12.76
CA ASN A 104 21.45 12.30 13.34
C ASN A 104 20.13 12.11 12.61
N SER A 105 20.16 11.26 11.57
CA SER A 105 18.99 11.02 10.73
C SER A 105 17.76 10.50 11.49
N LYS A 106 17.94 9.74 12.58
CA LYS A 106 16.80 9.25 13.39
C LYS A 106 16.07 10.39 14.08
N LYS A 107 16.81 11.30 14.73
CA LYS A 107 16.23 12.49 15.39
C LYS A 107 15.57 13.43 14.38
N ILE A 108 16.29 13.74 13.29
CA ILE A 108 15.80 14.65 12.26
C ILE A 108 14.52 14.09 11.62
N THR A 109 14.48 12.78 11.31
CA THR A 109 13.34 12.16 10.63
C THR A 109 12.03 12.37 11.38
N SER A 110 12.01 12.25 12.70
CA SER A 110 10.78 12.46 13.50
C SER A 110 10.22 13.88 13.39
N SER A 111 11.10 14.87 13.19
CA SER A 111 10.70 16.28 13.05
C SER A 111 10.26 16.65 11.64
N ILE A 112 10.84 16.02 10.60
CA ILE A 112 10.60 16.37 9.20
C ILE A 112 9.62 15.46 8.46
N SER A 113 9.19 14.36 9.08
CA SER A 113 8.34 13.33 8.45
C SER A 113 7.33 12.79 9.45
N GLU A 114 6.22 13.50 9.61
CA GLU A 114 5.10 13.10 10.47
C GLU A 114 4.26 11.98 9.85
N LYS A 115 4.42 11.72 8.55
CA LYS A 115 3.65 10.75 7.77
C LYS A 115 4.56 9.83 6.98
N ALA A 116 4.08 8.61 6.73
CA ALA A 116 4.78 7.63 5.91
C ALA A 116 3.78 6.84 5.05
N LEU A 117 4.23 6.34 3.90
CA LEU A 117 3.42 5.46 3.07
C LEU A 117 3.20 4.13 3.81
N ARG A 118 1.99 3.60 3.74
CA ARG A 118 1.68 2.30 4.36
C ARG A 118 2.53 1.20 3.74
N TYR A 119 3.09 0.38 4.61
CA TYR A 119 3.97 -0.74 4.27
C TYR A 119 3.19 -2.01 3.91
N ASP A 120 2.03 -2.18 4.54
CA ASP A 120 1.04 -3.24 4.35
C ASP A 120 -0.38 -2.70 4.59
N LEU A 121 -1.36 -3.59 4.64
CA LEU A 121 -2.74 -3.26 4.96
C LEU A 121 -3.13 -3.69 6.40
N THR A 122 -2.29 -4.45 7.08
CA THR A 122 -2.58 -5.00 8.42
C THR A 122 -2.53 -3.93 9.50
N VAL A 123 -1.46 -3.11 9.55
CA VAL A 123 -1.35 -2.04 10.57
C VAL A 123 -2.40 -0.95 10.37
N PRO A 124 -2.67 -0.44 9.14
CA PRO A 124 -3.80 0.44 8.89
C PRO A 124 -5.16 -0.15 9.30
N PHE A 125 -5.35 -1.45 9.08
CA PHE A 125 -6.55 -2.16 9.51
C PHE A 125 -6.67 -2.21 11.04
N ALA A 126 -5.59 -2.55 11.75
CA ALA A 126 -5.58 -2.55 13.21
C ALA A 126 -5.93 -1.17 13.78
N ARG A 127 -5.38 -0.08 13.21
CA ARG A 127 -5.75 1.29 13.58
C ARG A 127 -7.24 1.55 13.30
N TYR A 128 -7.75 1.12 12.14
CA TYR A 128 -9.15 1.27 11.77
C TYR A 128 -10.07 0.58 12.80
N VAL A 129 -9.78 -0.67 13.17
CA VAL A 129 -10.56 -1.42 14.17
C VAL A 129 -10.60 -0.71 15.50
N VAL A 130 -9.45 -0.21 15.99
CA VAL A 130 -9.38 0.52 17.26
C VAL A 130 -10.21 1.81 17.22
N GLN A 131 -10.17 2.54 16.11
CA GLN A 131 -10.92 3.80 15.97
C GLN A 131 -12.43 3.60 15.85
N HIS A 132 -12.87 2.48 15.25
CA HIS A 132 -14.27 2.19 14.96
C HIS A 132 -14.84 1.05 15.80
N GLN A 133 -14.15 0.61 16.87
CA GLN A 133 -14.53 -0.57 17.67
C GLN A 133 -15.96 -0.55 18.21
N ASN A 134 -16.52 0.64 18.44
CA ASN A 134 -17.90 0.81 18.95
C ASN A 134 -18.97 0.78 17.82
N GLU A 135 -18.54 0.80 16.56
CA GLU A 135 -19.38 0.81 15.37
C GLU A 135 -19.36 -0.55 14.65
N LEU A 136 -18.33 -1.38 14.95
CA LEU A 136 -18.12 -2.66 14.30
C LEU A 136 -18.86 -3.79 15.02
N GLU A 137 -19.48 -4.66 14.24
CA GLU A 137 -20.02 -5.93 14.72
C GLU A 137 -18.95 -7.01 14.65
N PHE A 138 -18.72 -7.73 15.76
CA PHE A 138 -17.72 -8.80 15.82
C PHE A 138 -18.38 -10.20 15.79
N PRO A 139 -17.75 -11.20 15.12
CA PRO A 139 -16.46 -11.12 14.43
C PRO A 139 -16.55 -10.28 13.17
N PHE A 140 -15.63 -9.35 13.00
CA PHE A 140 -15.55 -8.48 11.83
C PHE A 140 -14.63 -9.10 10.77
N LYS A 141 -15.17 -9.35 9.59
CA LYS A 141 -14.49 -9.90 8.42
C LYS A 141 -14.33 -8.79 7.39
N ARG A 142 -13.10 -8.39 7.09
CA ARG A 142 -12.84 -7.34 6.10
C ARG A 142 -11.95 -7.84 4.98
N TYR A 143 -12.06 -7.24 3.80
CA TYR A 143 -11.05 -7.32 2.76
C TYR A 143 -10.61 -5.93 2.29
N GLN A 144 -9.37 -5.84 1.79
CA GLN A 144 -8.82 -4.66 1.12
C GLN A 144 -8.05 -5.10 -0.13
N ILE A 145 -8.23 -4.36 -1.24
CA ILE A 145 -7.45 -4.51 -2.46
C ILE A 145 -6.87 -3.14 -2.78
N GLN A 146 -5.69 -2.86 -2.25
CA GLN A 146 -5.08 -1.54 -2.34
C GLN A 146 -3.55 -1.64 -2.53
N PRO A 147 -2.90 -0.58 -3.08
CA PRO A 147 -1.46 -0.55 -3.23
C PRO A 147 -0.77 -0.34 -1.88
N VAL A 148 0.44 -0.89 -1.76
CA VAL A 148 1.37 -0.69 -0.64
C VAL A 148 2.77 -0.38 -1.15
N TRP A 149 3.62 0.18 -0.30
CA TRP A 149 4.93 0.67 -0.69
C TRP A 149 6.02 0.17 0.23
N ARG A 150 7.06 -0.45 -0.36
CA ARG A 150 8.22 -0.96 0.38
C ARG A 150 9.51 -0.51 -0.30
N ALA A 151 10.43 0.09 0.44
CA ALA A 151 11.72 0.53 -0.08
C ALA A 151 12.71 -0.63 -0.35
N ASP A 152 12.19 -1.78 -0.69
CA ASP A 152 12.96 -2.98 -1.04
C ASP A 152 13.93 -2.72 -2.20
N ARG A 153 15.01 -3.53 -2.25
CA ARG A 153 15.88 -3.56 -3.42
C ARG A 153 15.10 -4.18 -4.59
N PRO A 154 14.84 -3.40 -5.67
CA PRO A 154 14.08 -3.92 -6.81
C PRO A 154 14.80 -5.08 -7.46
N GLN A 155 14.02 -6.13 -7.79
CA GLN A 155 14.48 -7.29 -8.55
C GLN A 155 13.30 -7.87 -9.34
N LYS A 156 13.54 -8.88 -10.20
CA LYS A 156 12.48 -9.49 -10.99
C LYS A 156 11.33 -9.99 -10.09
N GLY A 157 10.11 -9.48 -10.32
CA GLY A 157 8.92 -9.83 -9.54
C GLY A 157 8.79 -9.11 -8.19
N ARG A 158 9.74 -8.24 -7.81
CA ARG A 158 9.70 -7.47 -6.56
C ARG A 158 9.78 -5.98 -6.84
N PHE A 159 8.66 -5.31 -6.65
CA PHE A 159 8.49 -3.89 -6.90
C PHE A 159 8.41 -3.12 -5.57
N ARG A 160 8.62 -1.81 -5.65
CA ARG A 160 8.46 -0.89 -4.52
C ARG A 160 7.03 -0.42 -4.31
N GLU A 161 6.20 -0.56 -5.34
CA GLU A 161 4.76 -0.33 -5.31
C GLU A 161 4.07 -1.56 -5.89
N PHE A 162 3.15 -2.12 -5.13
CA PHE A 162 2.38 -3.30 -5.56
C PHE A 162 1.06 -3.38 -4.80
N PHE A 163 0.10 -4.13 -5.35
CA PHE A 163 -1.18 -4.35 -4.68
C PHE A 163 -1.10 -5.53 -3.72
N GLN A 164 -1.73 -5.39 -2.57
CA GLN A 164 -2.12 -6.48 -1.71
C GLN A 164 -3.63 -6.72 -1.82
N CYS A 165 -4.03 -7.98 -1.73
CA CYS A 165 -5.42 -8.43 -1.65
C CYS A 165 -5.54 -9.18 -0.31
N ASP A 166 -5.87 -8.44 0.73
CA ASP A 166 -5.85 -8.94 2.10
C ASP A 166 -7.28 -9.21 2.58
N ALA A 167 -7.47 -10.34 3.28
CA ALA A 167 -8.68 -10.66 4.00
C ALA A 167 -8.31 -11.00 5.44
N ASP A 168 -8.96 -10.39 6.41
CA ASP A 168 -8.71 -10.57 7.84
C ASP A 168 -10.02 -10.74 8.61
N VAL A 169 -9.93 -11.48 9.72
CA VAL A 169 -10.99 -11.62 10.71
C VAL A 169 -10.48 -11.15 12.06
N VAL A 170 -11.27 -10.33 12.74
CA VAL A 170 -10.97 -9.88 14.11
C VAL A 170 -12.18 -10.14 15.02
N GLY A 171 -11.89 -10.42 16.29
CA GLY A 171 -12.93 -10.65 17.31
C GLY A 171 -13.48 -12.08 17.35
N SER A 172 -12.74 -13.06 16.83
CA SER A 172 -13.05 -14.50 16.96
C SER A 172 -11.84 -15.30 17.41
N ASN A 173 -12.05 -16.22 18.35
CA ASN A 173 -11.04 -17.19 18.78
C ASN A 173 -11.28 -18.58 18.15
N SER A 174 -12.21 -18.68 17.20
CA SER A 174 -12.55 -19.95 16.57
C SER A 174 -11.53 -20.36 15.52
N LEU A 175 -10.97 -21.55 15.63
CA LEU A 175 -10.06 -22.14 14.64
C LEU A 175 -10.77 -22.46 13.30
N TRP A 176 -12.09 -22.40 13.25
CA TRP A 176 -12.83 -22.51 11.98
C TRP A 176 -12.48 -21.38 10.99
N GLN A 177 -11.97 -20.25 11.48
CA GLN A 177 -11.48 -19.17 10.61
C GLN A 177 -10.32 -19.66 9.73
N GLU A 178 -9.41 -20.48 10.28
CA GLU A 178 -8.28 -21.04 9.50
C GLU A 178 -8.79 -21.97 8.40
N VAL A 179 -9.78 -22.80 8.70
CA VAL A 179 -10.42 -23.69 7.71
C VAL A 179 -11.05 -22.88 6.59
N GLU A 180 -11.76 -21.80 6.95
CA GLU A 180 -12.41 -20.91 5.98
C GLU A 180 -11.38 -20.22 5.08
N PHE A 181 -10.24 -19.76 5.62
CA PHE A 181 -9.17 -19.19 4.80
C PHE A 181 -8.59 -20.20 3.81
N VAL A 182 -8.38 -21.45 4.22
CA VAL A 182 -7.92 -22.50 3.30
C VAL A 182 -8.93 -22.70 2.15
N GLN A 183 -10.23 -22.77 2.47
CA GLN A 183 -11.28 -22.90 1.47
C GLN A 183 -11.34 -21.66 0.55
N LEU A 184 -11.20 -20.46 1.10
CA LEU A 184 -11.16 -19.21 0.35
C LEU A 184 -10.02 -19.19 -0.67
N TYR A 185 -8.79 -19.56 -0.26
CA TYR A 185 -7.64 -19.66 -1.16
C TYR A 185 -7.87 -20.67 -2.28
N ASP A 186 -8.36 -21.88 -1.93
CA ASP A 186 -8.65 -22.93 -2.92
C ASP A 186 -9.70 -22.46 -3.95
N THR A 187 -10.76 -21.82 -3.47
CA THR A 187 -11.83 -21.29 -4.32
C THR A 187 -11.30 -20.20 -5.27
N ILE A 188 -10.52 -19.26 -4.77
CA ILE A 188 -9.92 -18.18 -5.58
C ILE A 188 -8.98 -18.76 -6.64
N PHE A 189 -8.08 -19.65 -6.27
CA PHE A 189 -7.11 -20.22 -7.22
C PHE A 189 -7.77 -21.08 -8.26
N THR A 190 -8.81 -21.83 -7.87
CA THR A 190 -9.64 -22.61 -8.81
C THR A 190 -10.38 -21.69 -9.78
N ALA A 191 -10.99 -20.61 -9.31
CA ALA A 191 -11.69 -19.64 -10.15
C ALA A 191 -10.75 -18.89 -11.12
N LEU A 192 -9.48 -18.69 -10.72
CA LEU A 192 -8.42 -18.16 -11.59
C LEU A 192 -7.85 -19.19 -12.58
N GLY A 193 -8.27 -20.44 -12.51
CA GLY A 193 -7.80 -21.54 -13.38
C GLY A 193 -6.37 -21.99 -13.07
N LEU A 194 -5.85 -21.71 -11.88
CA LEU A 194 -4.51 -22.14 -11.47
C LEU A 194 -4.52 -23.62 -11.10
N LYS A 195 -3.67 -24.41 -11.77
CA LYS A 195 -3.53 -25.85 -11.53
C LYS A 195 -2.28 -26.14 -10.71
N GLY A 196 -2.36 -27.15 -9.83
CA GLY A 196 -1.20 -27.61 -9.07
C GLY A 196 -0.76 -26.67 -7.95
N VAL A 197 -1.66 -25.84 -7.45
CA VAL A 197 -1.41 -25.01 -6.27
C VAL A 197 -1.33 -25.87 -5.02
N ASN A 198 -0.29 -25.67 -4.21
CA ASN A 198 -0.12 -26.34 -2.93
C ASN A 198 -0.22 -25.31 -1.81
N ILE A 199 -1.13 -25.50 -0.88
CA ILE A 199 -1.23 -24.74 0.37
C ILE A 199 -0.32 -25.41 1.39
N LYS A 200 0.62 -24.67 1.95
CA LYS A 200 1.47 -25.12 3.05
C LYS A 200 1.01 -24.42 4.32
N ILE A 201 0.70 -25.19 5.32
CA ILE A 201 0.29 -24.76 6.66
C ILE A 201 1.44 -25.00 7.63
#